data_a906700fe30ea5cb712ee4776aef882d
#
_entry.id   a906700fe30ea5cb712ee4776aef882d
#
_cell.length_a   1.000
_cell.length_b   1.000
_cell.length_c   1.000
_cell.angle_alpha   90.00
_cell.angle_beta   90.00
_cell.angle_gamma   90.00
#
_symmetry.space_group_name_H-M   'P 1'
#
loop_
_entity.id
_entity.type
_entity.pdbx_description
1 polymer ?
#
loop_
_entity_poly.entity_id
_entity_poly.type
_entity_poly.pdbx_seq_one_letter_code
_entity_poly.pdbx_strand_id
1 'polypeptide(L)'
;MNRKQGMDLTHFATMGTTRRSVLITGALGSVAVFAGRLPPAFAAEKPKVGLVMKSLANEFFKQMQAGAEEYASKNTDKFSFKAVGMKDERDFAAQVDAIENFVTQKYNLIVVAPADSKAMVTPIAKAVKAGVVVINIDVELDQEAKKAAGIDLAFFGPDNRGGAKLAGDALAKALGPGGKVVILEGNPEADNAQQRKKGFDDSVAEGKLVLLDSKTAHWETEEANTLMTNFMTQHPDIQGVMAANDSMALGVVKALDAAGKSGKIQVVGFDNIPAVQPLIKAGKMLATIEQYGAQMAVIGIDYGMREMAGEKFTGWVKTPVKLITAKELA
;
A
#
# COMPACT_ATOMS: atom_id res chain seq x y z
N MET A 1 1.61 -29.07 9.43
CA MET A 1 1.02 -28.38 10.60
C MET A 1 1.46 -26.92 10.54
N ASN A 2 0.74 -26.07 9.83
CA ASN A 2 1.06 -24.64 9.64
C ASN A 2 0.33 -23.83 10.70
N ARG A 3 1.08 -23.22 11.61
CA ARG A 3 0.53 -22.21 12.53
C ARG A 3 0.24 -20.92 11.75
N LYS A 4 -1.04 -20.60 11.65
CA LYS A 4 -1.51 -19.24 11.24
C LYS A 4 -1.14 -18.28 12.37
N GLN A 5 -0.16 -17.41 12.16
CA GLN A 5 0.05 -16.24 13.01
C GLN A 5 -0.76 -15.08 12.44
N GLY A 6 -1.97 -14.88 12.96
CA GLY A 6 -2.72 -13.65 12.80
C GLY A 6 -2.13 -12.58 13.72
N MET A 7 -1.76 -11.43 13.18
CA MET A 7 -1.20 -10.32 13.94
C MET A 7 -2.33 -9.52 14.59
N ASP A 8 -2.37 -9.50 15.92
CA ASP A 8 -3.31 -8.71 16.72
C ASP A 8 -2.77 -7.28 16.86
N LEU A 9 -3.50 -6.31 16.34
CA LEU A 9 -3.11 -4.89 16.33
C LEU A 9 -3.23 -4.18 17.70
N THR A 10 -3.67 -4.88 18.76
CA THR A 10 -3.86 -4.28 20.08
C THR A 10 -2.58 -4.20 20.94
N HIS A 11 -1.45 -4.74 20.49
CA HIS A 11 -0.22 -4.88 21.30
C HIS A 11 0.80 -3.72 21.19
N PHE A 12 0.47 -2.63 20.51
CA PHE A 12 1.43 -1.53 20.28
C PHE A 12 1.54 -0.50 21.40
N ALA A 13 0.92 -0.70 22.55
CA ALA A 13 0.79 0.39 23.55
C ALA A 13 1.68 0.29 24.80
N THR A 14 2.46 -0.76 25.05
CA THR A 14 3.31 -0.79 26.28
C THR A 14 4.55 -1.68 26.15
N MET A 15 5.70 -1.09 25.83
CA MET A 15 7.00 -1.66 26.20
C MET A 15 7.76 -0.65 27.07
N GLY A 16 7.60 -0.83 28.37
CA GLY A 16 8.36 -0.14 29.41
C GLY A 16 9.79 -0.69 29.49
N THR A 17 10.76 0.22 29.48
CA THR A 17 12.19 -0.06 29.64
C THR A 17 12.50 -0.51 31.07
N THR A 18 12.87 -1.78 31.25
CA THR A 18 13.46 -2.27 32.50
C THR A 18 14.97 -2.02 32.51
N ARG A 19 15.41 -1.04 33.32
CA ARG A 19 16.81 -0.84 33.68
C ARG A 19 17.26 -1.98 34.61
N ARG A 20 18.19 -2.83 34.16
CA ARG A 20 18.93 -3.72 35.06
C ARG A 20 20.16 -3.00 35.54
N SER A 21 20.14 -2.63 36.83
CA SER A 21 21.31 -2.16 37.60
C SER A 21 22.20 -3.37 37.95
N VAL A 22 23.45 -3.35 37.47
CA VAL A 22 24.48 -4.29 37.91
C VAL A 22 25.31 -3.59 38.98
N LEU A 23 25.20 -4.07 40.22
CA LEU A 23 26.10 -3.71 41.34
C LEU A 23 27.39 -4.51 41.21
N ILE A 24 28.54 -3.83 41.05
CA ILE A 24 29.86 -4.40 41.17
C ILE A 24 30.48 -3.84 42.45
N THR A 25 30.76 -4.73 43.40
CA THR A 25 31.36 -4.45 44.69
C THR A 25 32.89 -4.57 44.57
N GLY A 26 33.57 -3.61 45.07
CA GLY A 26 34.91 -3.17 45.19
C GLY A 26 36.09 -4.11 45.20
N ALA A 27 37.22 -3.54 44.74
CA ALA A 27 38.55 -3.76 45.25
C ALA A 27 39.36 -2.47 45.06
N LEU A 28 39.89 -1.92 46.15
CA LEU A 28 40.78 -0.76 46.19
C LEU A 28 42.14 -1.10 45.59
N GLY A 29 42.45 -0.54 44.43
CA GLY A 29 43.79 -0.54 43.87
C GLY A 29 44.04 0.86 43.29
N SER A 30 45.04 1.57 43.87
CA SER A 30 45.46 2.90 43.44
C SER A 30 46.04 2.84 42.02
N VAL A 31 45.29 3.38 41.04
CA VAL A 31 45.76 3.56 39.67
C VAL A 31 45.77 5.05 39.36
N ALA A 32 46.93 5.55 38.94
CA ALA A 32 47.16 6.92 38.52
C ALA A 32 46.17 7.35 37.46
N VAL A 33 45.43 8.46 37.71
CA VAL A 33 44.48 9.07 36.78
C VAL A 33 45.29 9.69 35.65
N PHE A 34 45.46 8.97 34.55
CA PHE A 34 45.70 9.58 33.24
C PHE A 34 44.36 10.17 32.78
N ALA A 35 44.19 11.46 32.97
CA ALA A 35 43.10 12.23 32.38
C ALA A 35 43.29 12.31 30.85
N GLY A 36 43.18 11.17 30.18
CA GLY A 36 43.00 11.13 28.74
C GLY A 36 41.64 11.73 28.41
N ARG A 37 41.62 12.89 27.74
CA ARG A 37 40.41 13.43 27.12
C ARG A 37 39.83 12.34 26.20
N LEU A 38 38.74 11.72 26.61
CA LEU A 38 37.92 10.92 25.69
C LEU A 38 37.57 11.85 24.53
N PRO A 39 37.79 11.43 23.27
CA PRO A 39 37.31 12.20 22.15
C PRO A 39 35.79 12.37 22.32
N PRO A 40 35.21 13.53 21.93
CA PRO A 40 33.79 13.71 21.99
C PRO A 40 33.15 12.55 21.24
N ALA A 41 32.24 11.83 21.90
CA ALA A 41 31.45 10.83 21.25
C ALA A 41 30.68 11.58 20.11
N PHE A 42 31.12 11.41 18.88
CA PHE A 42 30.37 11.86 17.72
C PHE A 42 29.02 11.19 17.86
N ALA A 43 27.98 11.97 18.13
CA ALA A 43 26.60 11.44 18.07
C ALA A 43 26.45 10.81 16.69
N ALA A 44 26.23 9.51 16.64
CA ALA A 44 26.02 8.81 15.37
C ALA A 44 24.92 9.55 14.61
N GLU A 45 25.19 9.90 13.35
CA GLU A 45 24.21 10.59 12.52
C GLU A 45 22.95 9.74 12.45
N LYS A 46 21.77 10.34 12.70
CA LYS A 46 20.50 9.62 12.68
C LYS A 46 20.28 9.05 11.28
N PRO A 47 19.79 7.81 11.16
CA PRO A 47 19.49 7.24 9.86
C PRO A 47 18.46 8.07 9.11
N LYS A 48 18.65 8.16 7.80
CA LYS A 48 17.74 8.82 6.86
C LYS A 48 16.79 7.80 6.27
N VAL A 49 15.50 8.05 6.41
CA VAL A 49 14.41 7.19 5.91
C VAL A 49 13.66 7.91 4.79
N GLY A 50 13.58 7.27 3.63
CA GLY A 50 12.82 7.74 2.47
C GLY A 50 11.57 6.90 2.24
N LEU A 51 10.45 7.54 1.92
CA LEU A 51 9.25 6.88 1.42
C LEU A 51 9.02 7.32 -0.02
N VAL A 52 8.98 6.36 -0.95
CA VAL A 52 8.71 6.59 -2.37
C VAL A 52 7.36 5.97 -2.70
N MET A 53 6.41 6.83 -3.08
CA MET A 53 5.02 6.45 -3.38
C MET A 53 4.71 6.65 -4.86
N LYS A 54 3.51 6.25 -5.28
CA LYS A 54 2.94 6.59 -6.58
C LYS A 54 2.25 7.96 -6.54
N SER A 55 1.14 8.14 -7.25
CA SER A 55 0.50 9.44 -7.45
C SER A 55 -0.03 10.08 -6.17
N LEU A 56 0.39 11.31 -5.88
CA LEU A 56 -0.23 12.14 -4.84
C LEU A 56 -1.55 12.81 -5.29
N ALA A 57 -1.96 12.64 -6.56
CA ALA A 57 -3.33 12.94 -6.96
C ALA A 57 -4.33 11.92 -6.39
N ASN A 58 -3.86 10.68 -6.13
CA ASN A 58 -4.63 9.63 -5.49
C ASN A 58 -4.67 9.82 -3.96
N GLU A 59 -5.87 9.91 -3.40
CA GLU A 59 -6.08 10.17 -1.97
C GLU A 59 -5.51 9.05 -1.08
N PHE A 60 -5.44 7.82 -1.57
CA PHE A 60 -4.81 6.69 -0.86
C PHE A 60 -3.35 6.99 -0.51
N PHE A 61 -2.57 7.52 -1.45
CA PHE A 61 -1.16 7.88 -1.19
C PHE A 61 -1.01 9.14 -0.36
N LYS A 62 -1.96 10.10 -0.42
CA LYS A 62 -1.98 11.22 0.53
C LYS A 62 -2.17 10.76 1.98
N GLN A 63 -3.06 9.78 2.21
CA GLN A 63 -3.24 9.19 3.54
C GLN A 63 -2.01 8.40 3.98
N MET A 64 -1.39 7.66 3.07
CA MET A 64 -0.13 6.94 3.32
C MET A 64 0.97 7.91 3.73
N GLN A 65 1.13 9.02 3.02
CA GLN A 65 2.08 10.08 3.35
C GLN A 65 1.79 10.67 4.72
N ALA A 66 0.55 11.07 4.98
CA ALA A 66 0.16 11.69 6.24
C ALA A 66 0.42 10.76 7.44
N GLY A 67 0.11 9.47 7.31
CA GLY A 67 0.40 8.49 8.35
C GLY A 67 1.90 8.30 8.62
N ALA A 68 2.70 8.26 7.56
CA ALA A 68 4.15 8.16 7.67
C ALA A 68 4.77 9.43 8.29
N GLU A 69 4.32 10.62 7.91
CA GLU A 69 4.79 11.91 8.45
C GLU A 69 4.41 12.05 9.94
N GLU A 70 3.18 11.66 10.31
CA GLU A 70 2.75 11.64 11.71
C GLU A 70 3.63 10.68 12.54
N TYR A 71 3.89 9.47 12.04
CA TYR A 71 4.78 8.53 12.70
C TYR A 71 6.21 9.09 12.84
N ALA A 72 6.75 9.67 11.77
CA ALA A 72 8.09 10.27 11.77
C ALA A 72 8.19 11.44 12.76
N SER A 73 7.17 12.29 12.85
CA SER A 73 7.15 13.42 13.80
C SER A 73 7.25 12.99 15.25
N LYS A 74 6.73 11.80 15.59
CA LYS A 74 6.80 11.20 16.93
C LYS A 74 8.10 10.43 17.19
N ASN A 75 8.95 10.24 16.17
CA ASN A 75 10.19 9.47 16.25
C ASN A 75 11.41 10.25 15.72
N THR A 76 11.39 11.58 15.83
CA THR A 76 12.46 12.47 15.36
C THR A 76 13.80 12.26 16.08
N ASP A 77 13.79 11.63 17.25
CA ASP A 77 14.98 11.20 17.98
C ASP A 77 15.65 9.97 17.34
N LYS A 78 14.90 9.14 16.60
CA LYS A 78 15.38 7.87 16.02
C LYS A 78 15.87 8.00 14.58
N PHE A 79 15.21 8.80 13.74
CA PHE A 79 15.55 8.95 12.31
C PHE A 79 15.09 10.30 11.76
N SER A 80 15.65 10.68 10.60
CA SER A 80 15.09 11.74 9.75
C SER A 80 14.26 11.13 8.62
N PHE A 81 13.21 11.83 8.19
CA PHE A 81 12.23 11.29 7.24
C PHE A 81 11.97 12.24 6.08
N LYS A 82 11.78 11.67 4.89
CA LYS A 82 11.28 12.39 3.71
C LYS A 82 10.39 11.47 2.88
N ALA A 83 9.20 11.96 2.50
CA ALA A 83 8.32 11.32 1.56
C ALA A 83 8.40 11.98 0.18
N VAL A 84 8.27 11.19 -0.87
CA VAL A 84 8.21 11.62 -2.27
C VAL A 84 7.10 10.84 -2.96
N GLY A 85 6.19 11.56 -3.60
CA GLY A 85 5.16 10.97 -4.45
C GLY A 85 5.25 11.54 -5.87
N MET A 86 4.61 10.85 -6.81
CA MET A 86 4.64 11.15 -8.22
C MET A 86 3.44 12.02 -8.62
N LYS A 87 3.47 12.53 -9.85
CA LYS A 87 2.39 13.35 -10.42
C LYS A 87 1.19 12.49 -10.81
N ASP A 88 1.43 11.33 -11.40
CA ASP A 88 0.42 10.37 -11.81
C ASP A 88 0.86 8.92 -11.50
N GLU A 89 -0.04 7.95 -11.70
CA GLU A 89 0.15 6.55 -11.32
C GLU A 89 1.16 5.80 -12.22
N ARG A 90 1.54 6.37 -13.35
CA ARG A 90 2.42 5.77 -14.36
C ARG A 90 3.80 6.43 -14.47
N ASP A 91 4.07 7.45 -13.65
CA ASP A 91 5.34 8.18 -13.69
C ASP A 91 6.46 7.38 -12.99
N PHE A 92 6.73 6.17 -13.51
CA PHE A 92 7.79 5.33 -12.95
C PHE A 92 9.18 5.94 -13.13
N ALA A 93 9.39 6.78 -14.16
CA ALA A 93 10.67 7.47 -14.36
C ALA A 93 10.99 8.41 -13.18
N ALA A 94 10.01 9.20 -12.73
CA ALA A 94 10.18 10.04 -11.54
C ALA A 94 10.38 9.18 -10.27
N GLN A 95 9.82 7.97 -10.20
CA GLN A 95 10.07 7.04 -9.10
C GLN A 95 11.52 6.53 -9.10
N VAL A 96 12.07 6.22 -10.28
CA VAL A 96 13.49 5.86 -10.45
C VAL A 96 14.38 6.99 -9.97
N ASP A 97 14.12 8.22 -10.44
CA ASP A 97 14.89 9.41 -10.05
C ASP A 97 14.84 9.65 -8.54
N ALA A 98 13.68 9.45 -7.91
CA ALA A 98 13.53 9.58 -6.45
C ALA A 98 14.42 8.58 -5.69
N ILE A 99 14.44 7.31 -6.13
CA ILE A 99 15.29 6.27 -5.52
C ILE A 99 16.77 6.60 -5.71
N GLU A 100 17.19 6.97 -6.93
CA GLU A 100 18.59 7.31 -7.23
C GLU A 100 19.04 8.56 -6.44
N ASN A 101 18.16 9.55 -6.27
CA ASN A 101 18.40 10.71 -5.41
C ASN A 101 18.58 10.33 -3.95
N PHE A 102 17.75 9.43 -3.41
CA PHE A 102 17.90 8.95 -2.03
C PHE A 102 19.22 8.20 -1.84
N VAL A 103 19.61 7.34 -2.78
CA VAL A 103 20.91 6.66 -2.76
C VAL A 103 22.06 7.68 -2.75
N THR A 104 22.04 8.67 -3.65
CA THR A 104 23.06 9.72 -3.76
C THR A 104 23.16 10.55 -2.47
N GLN A 105 22.04 10.83 -1.82
CA GLN A 105 21.96 11.56 -0.55
C GLN A 105 22.24 10.68 0.68
N LYS A 106 22.65 9.43 0.46
CA LYS A 106 23.03 8.45 1.50
C LYS A 106 21.89 8.17 2.49
N TYR A 107 20.69 7.92 1.97
CA TYR A 107 19.60 7.38 2.77
C TYR A 107 19.95 5.95 3.20
N ASN A 108 19.56 5.59 4.42
CA ASN A 108 19.84 4.28 5.00
C ASN A 108 18.72 3.28 4.73
N LEU A 109 17.48 3.79 4.63
CA LEU A 109 16.27 3.02 4.39
C LEU A 109 15.42 3.71 3.33
N ILE A 110 14.93 2.94 2.36
CA ILE A 110 13.91 3.36 1.39
C ILE A 110 12.72 2.41 1.51
N VAL A 111 11.55 2.94 1.84
CA VAL A 111 10.26 2.25 1.75
C VAL A 111 9.64 2.63 0.41
N VAL A 112 9.26 1.65 -0.41
CA VAL A 112 8.80 1.92 -1.79
C VAL A 112 7.51 1.17 -2.11
N ALA A 113 6.52 1.92 -2.65
CA ALA A 113 5.33 1.40 -3.32
C ALA A 113 5.53 1.50 -4.85
N PRO A 114 5.93 0.41 -5.54
CA PRO A 114 6.30 0.47 -6.95
C PRO A 114 5.14 0.84 -7.87
N ALA A 115 5.39 1.69 -8.88
CA ALA A 115 4.42 1.97 -9.95
C ALA A 115 4.34 0.84 -10.98
N ASP A 116 5.47 0.13 -11.17
CA ASP A 116 5.63 -1.01 -12.07
C ASP A 116 6.37 -2.11 -11.34
N SER A 117 5.78 -3.30 -11.31
CA SER A 117 6.32 -4.43 -10.54
C SER A 117 7.65 -4.96 -11.10
N LYS A 118 7.89 -4.82 -12.39
CA LYS A 118 9.08 -5.35 -13.08
C LYS A 118 10.15 -4.29 -13.32
N ALA A 119 9.75 -3.13 -13.86
CA ALA A 119 10.69 -2.06 -14.19
C ALA A 119 11.39 -1.50 -12.95
N MET A 120 10.70 -1.45 -11.80
CA MET A 120 11.27 -0.94 -10.56
C MET A 120 12.31 -1.86 -9.89
N VAL A 121 12.41 -3.13 -10.30
CA VAL A 121 13.42 -4.05 -9.74
C VAL A 121 14.85 -3.55 -9.99
N THR A 122 15.15 -3.03 -11.17
CA THR A 122 16.52 -2.57 -11.51
C THR A 122 17.02 -1.43 -10.64
N PRO A 123 16.31 -0.29 -10.48
CA PRO A 123 16.74 0.80 -9.60
C PRO A 123 16.78 0.37 -8.11
N ILE A 124 15.84 -0.46 -7.69
CA ILE A 124 15.84 -1.01 -6.31
C ILE A 124 17.06 -1.90 -6.07
N ALA A 125 17.40 -2.77 -7.01
CA ALA A 125 18.60 -3.62 -6.89
C ALA A 125 19.90 -2.78 -6.81
N LYS A 126 19.97 -1.66 -7.54
CA LYS A 126 21.10 -0.70 -7.42
C LYS A 126 21.16 -0.11 -6.00
N ALA A 127 20.01 0.30 -5.43
CA ALA A 127 19.94 0.82 -4.07
C ALA A 127 20.41 -0.22 -3.03
N VAL A 128 19.93 -1.46 -3.14
CA VAL A 128 20.35 -2.58 -2.26
C VAL A 128 21.86 -2.84 -2.39
N LYS A 129 22.41 -2.87 -3.61
CA LYS A 129 23.85 -3.04 -3.84
C LYS A 129 24.69 -1.87 -3.30
N ALA A 130 24.10 -0.67 -3.19
CA ALA A 130 24.73 0.48 -2.55
C ALA A 130 24.67 0.45 -1.00
N GLY A 131 24.08 -0.60 -0.43
CA GLY A 131 23.97 -0.80 1.03
C GLY A 131 22.74 -0.15 1.67
N VAL A 132 21.77 0.31 0.87
CA VAL A 132 20.51 0.84 1.37
C VAL A 132 19.58 -0.32 1.70
N VAL A 133 18.95 -0.31 2.88
CA VAL A 133 17.84 -1.22 3.19
C VAL A 133 16.62 -0.77 2.39
N VAL A 134 15.97 -1.70 1.70
CA VAL A 134 14.77 -1.39 0.91
C VAL A 134 13.62 -2.27 1.35
N ILE A 135 12.49 -1.65 1.65
CA ILE A 135 11.23 -2.33 2.01
C ILE A 135 10.22 -2.12 0.89
N ASN A 136 9.74 -3.22 0.33
CA ASN A 136 8.69 -3.23 -0.70
C ASN A 136 7.31 -3.28 -0.06
N ILE A 137 6.47 -2.26 -0.31
CA ILE A 137 5.10 -2.17 0.19
C ILE A 137 4.08 -2.03 -0.95
N ASP A 138 2.78 -2.26 -0.66
CA ASP A 138 1.61 -1.98 -1.52
C ASP A 138 1.54 -2.79 -2.82
N VAL A 139 2.55 -2.70 -3.66
CA VAL A 139 2.66 -3.42 -4.94
C VAL A 139 3.84 -4.37 -4.89
N GLU A 140 3.61 -5.66 -5.07
CA GLU A 140 4.68 -6.65 -5.06
C GLU A 140 5.57 -6.50 -6.29
N LEU A 141 6.89 -6.49 -6.08
CA LEU A 141 7.88 -6.55 -7.14
C LEU A 141 7.86 -7.94 -7.80
N ASP A 142 8.06 -7.98 -9.11
CA ASP A 142 8.09 -9.22 -9.89
C ASP A 142 9.14 -10.20 -9.36
N GLN A 143 8.70 -11.41 -9.02
CA GLN A 143 9.53 -12.42 -8.36
C GLN A 143 10.67 -12.90 -9.25
N GLU A 144 10.40 -13.12 -10.55
CA GLU A 144 11.42 -13.56 -11.49
C GLU A 144 12.45 -12.47 -11.75
N ALA A 145 12.01 -11.21 -11.86
CA ALA A 145 12.91 -10.08 -12.01
C ALA A 145 13.77 -9.88 -10.74
N LYS A 146 13.21 -10.00 -9.51
CA LYS A 146 13.97 -9.98 -8.26
C LYS A 146 15.05 -11.05 -8.24
N LYS A 147 14.68 -12.29 -8.58
CA LYS A 147 15.62 -13.42 -8.67
C LYS A 147 16.74 -13.17 -9.68
N ALA A 148 16.39 -12.68 -10.88
CA ALA A 148 17.37 -12.34 -11.92
C ALA A 148 18.33 -11.22 -11.50
N ALA A 149 17.85 -10.24 -10.71
CA ALA A 149 18.65 -9.15 -10.16
C ALA A 149 19.48 -9.54 -8.92
N GLY A 150 19.26 -10.74 -8.37
CA GLY A 150 19.95 -11.27 -7.19
C GLY A 150 19.55 -10.54 -5.90
N ILE A 151 18.29 -10.09 -5.78
CA ILE A 151 17.75 -9.48 -4.57
C ILE A 151 16.60 -10.32 -4.02
N ASP A 152 16.53 -10.42 -2.68
CA ASP A 152 15.42 -11.03 -1.95
C ASP A 152 14.88 -10.00 -0.96
N LEU A 153 13.71 -9.46 -1.27
CA LEU A 153 13.01 -8.45 -0.48
C LEU A 153 11.65 -8.99 -0.07
N ALA A 154 11.35 -8.90 1.23
CA ALA A 154 10.01 -9.15 1.71
C ALA A 154 9.01 -8.15 1.11
N PHE A 155 7.81 -8.63 0.82
CA PHE A 155 6.68 -7.78 0.42
C PHE A 155 5.74 -7.59 1.60
N PHE A 156 5.40 -6.34 1.90
CA PHE A 156 4.43 -5.96 2.93
C PHE A 156 3.20 -5.35 2.26
N GLY A 157 2.13 -6.10 2.22
CA GLY A 157 0.94 -5.64 1.51
C GLY A 157 -0.27 -6.55 1.71
N PRO A 158 -1.46 -6.11 1.26
CA PRO A 158 -2.71 -6.82 1.43
C PRO A 158 -2.81 -8.04 0.52
N ASP A 159 -3.75 -8.92 0.84
CA ASP A 159 -4.23 -9.93 -0.09
C ASP A 159 -5.15 -9.27 -1.12
N ASN A 160 -4.55 -8.73 -2.19
CA ASN A 160 -5.25 -7.99 -3.23
C ASN A 160 -6.33 -8.84 -3.92
N ARG A 161 -6.03 -10.13 -4.22
CA ARG A 161 -7.02 -11.04 -4.83
C ARG A 161 -8.17 -11.33 -3.87
N GLY A 162 -7.85 -11.67 -2.62
CA GLY A 162 -8.86 -11.92 -1.60
C GLY A 162 -9.71 -10.69 -1.28
N GLY A 163 -9.10 -9.51 -1.18
CA GLY A 163 -9.82 -8.24 -0.96
C GLY A 163 -10.75 -7.90 -2.11
N ALA A 164 -10.28 -7.96 -3.36
CA ALA A 164 -11.12 -7.71 -4.53
C ALA A 164 -12.27 -8.73 -4.63
N LYS A 165 -12.00 -10.01 -4.31
CA LYS A 165 -13.05 -11.03 -4.22
C LYS A 165 -14.11 -10.68 -3.19
N LEU A 166 -13.74 -10.18 -2.00
CA LEU A 166 -14.73 -9.74 -0.99
C LEU A 166 -15.66 -8.64 -1.52
N ALA A 167 -15.11 -7.65 -2.24
CA ALA A 167 -15.93 -6.60 -2.86
C ALA A 167 -16.81 -7.13 -3.99
N GLY A 168 -16.25 -7.98 -4.85
CA GLY A 168 -16.97 -8.63 -5.95
C GLY A 168 -18.10 -9.55 -5.46
N ASP A 169 -17.85 -10.32 -4.39
CA ASP A 169 -18.87 -11.20 -3.78
C ASP A 169 -20.03 -10.39 -3.17
N ALA A 170 -19.73 -9.22 -2.57
CA ALA A 170 -20.76 -8.31 -2.10
C ALA A 170 -21.64 -7.81 -3.25
N LEU A 171 -21.03 -7.46 -4.39
CA LEU A 171 -21.74 -7.07 -5.60
C LEU A 171 -22.55 -8.24 -6.18
N ALA A 172 -21.96 -9.43 -6.29
CA ALA A 172 -22.64 -10.63 -6.77
C ALA A 172 -23.87 -10.98 -5.92
N LYS A 173 -23.74 -10.86 -4.59
CA LYS A 173 -24.86 -11.04 -3.66
C LYS A 173 -25.99 -10.02 -3.87
N ALA A 174 -25.63 -8.78 -4.18
CA ALA A 174 -26.63 -7.72 -4.41
C ALA A 174 -27.38 -7.89 -5.72
N LEU A 175 -26.71 -8.36 -6.78
CA LEU A 175 -27.29 -8.51 -8.12
C LEU A 175 -27.97 -9.87 -8.33
N GLY A 176 -27.47 -10.92 -7.71
CA GLY A 176 -27.88 -12.30 -7.97
C GLY A 176 -27.29 -12.89 -9.26
N PRO A 177 -27.51 -14.21 -9.50
CA PRO A 177 -27.04 -14.88 -10.70
C PRO A 177 -27.59 -14.24 -11.98
N GLY A 178 -26.75 -14.10 -13.01
CA GLY A 178 -27.10 -13.44 -14.27
C GLY A 178 -26.94 -11.92 -14.25
N GLY A 179 -26.55 -11.34 -13.09
CA GLY A 179 -26.25 -9.91 -12.97
C GLY A 179 -25.15 -9.49 -13.93
N LYS A 180 -25.38 -8.40 -14.68
CA LYS A 180 -24.50 -7.91 -15.74
C LYS A 180 -23.53 -6.89 -15.22
N VAL A 181 -22.23 -7.17 -15.33
CA VAL A 181 -21.17 -6.34 -14.72
C VAL A 181 -20.10 -5.97 -15.72
N VAL A 182 -19.39 -4.87 -15.40
CA VAL A 182 -18.16 -4.47 -16.05
C VAL A 182 -17.05 -4.33 -14.99
N ILE A 183 -15.80 -4.51 -15.41
CA ILE A 183 -14.62 -4.32 -14.55
C ILE A 183 -13.79 -3.15 -15.07
N LEU A 184 -13.46 -2.20 -14.21
CA LEU A 184 -12.44 -1.20 -14.46
C LEU A 184 -11.14 -1.66 -13.77
N GLU A 185 -10.15 -2.01 -14.60
CA GLU A 185 -8.87 -2.53 -14.13
C GLU A 185 -7.90 -1.38 -13.79
N GLY A 186 -6.94 -1.67 -12.92
CA GLY A 186 -5.85 -0.75 -12.63
C GLY A 186 -4.76 -0.77 -13.69
N ASN A 187 -3.56 -0.25 -13.35
CA ASN A 187 -2.41 -0.31 -14.24
C ASN A 187 -1.94 -1.76 -14.42
N PRO A 188 -1.94 -2.32 -15.66
CA PRO A 188 -1.59 -3.72 -15.91
C PRO A 188 -0.14 -4.09 -15.55
N GLU A 189 0.76 -3.09 -15.47
CA GLU A 189 2.17 -3.28 -15.09
C GLU A 189 2.37 -3.48 -13.56
N ALA A 190 1.30 -3.26 -12.77
CA ALA A 190 1.32 -3.41 -11.33
C ALA A 190 0.68 -4.74 -10.90
N ASP A 191 1.39 -5.55 -10.09
CA ASP A 191 0.89 -6.85 -9.61
C ASP A 191 -0.45 -6.74 -8.91
N ASN A 192 -0.64 -5.73 -8.05
CA ASN A 192 -1.89 -5.55 -7.34
C ASN A 192 -3.10 -5.34 -8.27
N ALA A 193 -2.92 -4.71 -9.44
CA ALA A 193 -3.99 -4.60 -10.45
C ALA A 193 -4.37 -5.97 -11.01
N GLN A 194 -3.37 -6.77 -11.35
CA GLN A 194 -3.57 -8.13 -11.86
C GLN A 194 -4.24 -9.03 -10.82
N GLN A 195 -3.83 -8.93 -9.54
CA GLN A 195 -4.42 -9.70 -8.45
C GLN A 195 -5.88 -9.28 -8.19
N ARG A 196 -6.17 -7.96 -8.15
CA ARG A 196 -7.56 -7.47 -7.98
C ARG A 196 -8.45 -7.90 -9.15
N LYS A 197 -7.94 -7.85 -10.39
CA LYS A 197 -8.66 -8.39 -11.56
C LYS A 197 -9.01 -9.87 -11.38
N LYS A 198 -8.05 -10.71 -10.97
CA LYS A 198 -8.29 -12.13 -10.68
C LYS A 198 -9.34 -12.33 -9.58
N GLY A 199 -9.33 -11.51 -8.52
CA GLY A 199 -10.32 -11.56 -7.45
C GLY A 199 -11.73 -11.23 -7.94
N PHE A 200 -11.87 -10.26 -8.82
CA PHE A 200 -13.14 -9.93 -9.45
C PHE A 200 -13.61 -11.04 -10.42
N ASP A 201 -12.68 -11.62 -11.20
CA ASP A 201 -13.02 -12.76 -12.06
C ASP A 201 -13.51 -13.97 -11.25
N ASP A 202 -12.89 -14.25 -10.10
CA ASP A 202 -13.36 -15.29 -9.18
C ASP A 202 -14.82 -15.03 -8.74
N SER A 203 -15.12 -13.77 -8.37
CA SER A 203 -16.49 -13.39 -7.96
C SER A 203 -17.49 -13.45 -9.11
N VAL A 204 -17.07 -13.09 -10.33
CA VAL A 204 -17.91 -13.22 -11.55
C VAL A 204 -18.26 -14.69 -11.77
N ALA A 205 -17.28 -15.57 -11.71
CA ALA A 205 -17.47 -17.00 -11.95
C ALA A 205 -18.33 -17.65 -10.85
N GLU A 206 -17.98 -17.46 -9.58
CA GLU A 206 -18.67 -18.07 -8.43
C GLU A 206 -20.08 -17.49 -8.23
N GLY A 207 -20.25 -16.18 -8.43
CA GLY A 207 -21.53 -15.49 -8.35
C GLY A 207 -22.42 -15.70 -9.57
N LYS A 208 -21.92 -16.40 -10.61
CA LYS A 208 -22.60 -16.62 -11.89
C LYS A 208 -23.05 -15.30 -12.53
N LEU A 209 -22.23 -14.27 -12.44
CA LEU A 209 -22.45 -12.98 -13.09
C LEU A 209 -22.12 -13.08 -14.58
N VAL A 210 -22.62 -12.13 -15.36
CA VAL A 210 -22.29 -11.96 -16.78
C VAL A 210 -21.31 -10.80 -16.90
N LEU A 211 -20.05 -11.09 -17.17
CA LEU A 211 -19.05 -10.07 -17.48
C LEU A 211 -19.29 -9.55 -18.90
N LEU A 212 -19.65 -8.27 -19.02
CA LEU A 212 -19.90 -7.62 -20.32
C LEU A 212 -18.59 -7.08 -20.93
N ASP A 213 -17.75 -6.45 -20.14
CA ASP A 213 -16.46 -5.91 -20.58
C ASP A 213 -15.49 -5.73 -19.38
N SER A 214 -14.19 -5.68 -19.67
CA SER A 214 -13.14 -5.44 -18.68
C SER A 214 -12.01 -4.65 -19.34
N LYS A 215 -11.73 -3.45 -18.85
CA LYS A 215 -10.69 -2.57 -19.42
C LYS A 215 -9.99 -1.77 -18.32
N THR A 216 -8.73 -1.41 -18.61
CA THR A 216 -7.98 -0.56 -17.70
C THR A 216 -8.41 0.90 -17.79
N ALA A 217 -8.45 1.56 -16.61
CA ALA A 217 -8.50 3.01 -16.47
C ALA A 217 -7.29 3.50 -15.63
N HIS A 218 -6.22 2.70 -15.54
CA HIS A 218 -4.89 3.02 -15.03
C HIS A 218 -4.88 3.66 -13.63
N TRP A 219 -5.85 3.34 -12.77
CA TRP A 219 -6.07 3.94 -11.44
C TRP A 219 -6.62 5.39 -11.46
N GLU A 220 -6.87 5.96 -12.66
CA GLU A 220 -7.15 7.38 -12.85
C GLU A 220 -8.65 7.68 -12.90
N THR A 221 -9.08 8.70 -12.14
CA THR A 221 -10.48 9.11 -12.02
C THR A 221 -11.11 9.55 -13.35
N GLU A 222 -10.39 10.37 -14.13
CA GLU A 222 -10.93 10.91 -15.39
C GLU A 222 -10.96 9.85 -16.51
N GLU A 223 -9.98 8.94 -16.54
CA GLU A 223 -10.00 7.80 -17.45
C GLU A 223 -11.20 6.88 -17.12
N ALA A 224 -11.43 6.61 -15.83
CA ALA A 224 -12.57 5.81 -15.37
C ALA A 224 -13.92 6.46 -15.70
N ASN A 225 -14.05 7.77 -15.58
CA ASN A 225 -15.24 8.51 -15.97
C ASN A 225 -15.55 8.34 -17.47
N THR A 226 -14.52 8.53 -18.30
CA THR A 226 -14.62 8.36 -19.76
C THR A 226 -14.96 6.91 -20.12
N LEU A 227 -14.28 5.94 -19.51
CA LEU A 227 -14.50 4.52 -19.76
C LEU A 227 -15.90 4.08 -19.36
N MET A 228 -16.40 4.53 -18.19
CA MET A 228 -17.76 4.21 -17.73
C MET A 228 -18.83 4.80 -18.66
N THR A 229 -18.62 6.02 -19.16
CA THR A 229 -19.51 6.64 -20.15
C THR A 229 -19.59 5.80 -21.42
N ASN A 230 -18.45 5.30 -21.91
CA ASN A 230 -18.39 4.40 -23.06
C ASN A 230 -19.08 3.06 -22.79
N PHE A 231 -18.83 2.46 -21.62
CA PHE A 231 -19.48 1.21 -21.22
C PHE A 231 -21.02 1.35 -21.18
N MET A 232 -21.54 2.44 -20.61
CA MET A 232 -22.99 2.68 -20.60
C MET A 232 -23.62 2.82 -21.99
N THR A 233 -22.84 3.28 -22.96
CA THR A 233 -23.29 3.38 -24.36
C THR A 233 -23.25 2.02 -25.06
N GLN A 234 -22.18 1.25 -24.84
CA GLN A 234 -22.01 -0.07 -25.46
C GLN A 234 -22.89 -1.16 -24.82
N HIS A 235 -23.11 -1.05 -23.51
CA HIS A 235 -23.83 -2.02 -22.69
C HIS A 235 -24.87 -1.30 -21.84
N PRO A 236 -26.04 -0.93 -22.42
CA PRO A 236 -27.08 -0.14 -21.73
C PRO A 236 -27.71 -0.88 -20.55
N ASP A 237 -27.50 -2.17 -20.43
CA ASP A 237 -28.04 -3.08 -19.44
C ASP A 237 -27.06 -3.46 -18.30
N ILE A 238 -25.97 -2.72 -18.15
CA ILE A 238 -25.06 -2.83 -17.00
C ILE A 238 -25.84 -2.66 -15.69
N GLN A 239 -25.60 -3.55 -14.74
CA GLN A 239 -26.21 -3.53 -13.41
C GLN A 239 -25.18 -3.30 -12.29
N GLY A 240 -23.92 -3.62 -12.54
CA GLY A 240 -22.86 -3.45 -11.56
C GLY A 240 -21.49 -3.12 -12.16
N VAL A 241 -20.66 -2.50 -11.35
CA VAL A 241 -19.29 -2.08 -11.70
C VAL A 241 -18.34 -2.50 -10.60
N MET A 242 -17.27 -3.19 -10.97
CA MET A 242 -16.15 -3.52 -10.11
C MET A 242 -14.97 -2.61 -10.47
N ALA A 243 -14.71 -1.57 -9.67
CA ALA A 243 -13.58 -0.69 -9.86
C ALA A 243 -12.40 -1.15 -8.98
N ALA A 244 -11.23 -1.34 -9.59
CA ALA A 244 -10.07 -1.88 -8.89
C ALA A 244 -9.45 -0.91 -7.88
N ASN A 245 -9.84 0.37 -7.86
CA ASN A 245 -9.60 1.30 -6.77
C ASN A 245 -10.70 2.36 -6.63
N ASP A 246 -10.69 3.08 -5.52
CA ASP A 246 -11.70 4.10 -5.22
C ASP A 246 -11.55 5.37 -6.07
N SER A 247 -10.34 5.73 -6.52
CA SER A 247 -10.16 6.85 -7.46
C SER A 247 -10.93 6.60 -8.76
N MET A 248 -10.87 5.38 -9.30
CA MET A 248 -11.68 4.99 -10.44
C MET A 248 -13.18 4.90 -10.09
N ALA A 249 -13.53 4.39 -8.89
CA ALA A 249 -14.93 4.36 -8.45
C ALA A 249 -15.55 5.76 -8.38
N LEU A 250 -14.80 6.79 -7.97
CA LEU A 250 -15.25 8.19 -8.03
C LEU A 250 -15.55 8.62 -9.47
N GLY A 251 -14.70 8.27 -10.43
CA GLY A 251 -14.92 8.55 -11.85
C GLY A 251 -16.18 7.84 -12.38
N VAL A 252 -16.37 6.59 -11.98
CA VAL A 252 -17.58 5.80 -12.30
C VAL A 252 -18.83 6.49 -11.74
N VAL A 253 -18.86 6.83 -10.45
CA VAL A 253 -20.02 7.49 -9.84
C VAL A 253 -20.32 8.83 -10.51
N LYS A 254 -19.30 9.63 -10.86
CA LYS A 254 -19.48 10.89 -11.61
C LYS A 254 -20.16 10.66 -12.96
N ALA A 255 -19.77 9.61 -13.72
CA ALA A 255 -20.40 9.25 -14.98
C ALA A 255 -21.86 8.79 -14.78
N LEU A 256 -22.11 8.01 -13.73
CA LEU A 256 -23.46 7.53 -13.38
C LEU A 256 -24.38 8.67 -12.93
N ASP A 257 -23.86 9.64 -12.16
CA ASP A 257 -24.61 10.84 -11.76
C ASP A 257 -25.03 11.65 -12.99
N ALA A 258 -24.10 11.89 -13.92
CA ALA A 258 -24.37 12.61 -15.16
C ALA A 258 -25.43 11.92 -16.03
N ALA A 259 -25.48 10.59 -16.00
CA ALA A 259 -26.44 9.78 -16.74
C ALA A 259 -27.77 9.52 -15.98
N GLY A 260 -27.94 10.00 -14.75
CA GLY A 260 -29.12 9.73 -13.91
C GLY A 260 -29.28 8.26 -13.51
N LYS A 261 -28.16 7.51 -13.47
CA LYS A 261 -28.08 6.08 -13.15
C LYS A 261 -27.46 5.77 -11.78
N SER A 262 -27.01 6.80 -11.04
CA SER A 262 -26.42 6.64 -9.71
C SER A 262 -27.39 5.97 -8.74
N GLY A 263 -26.90 5.00 -7.95
CA GLY A 263 -27.73 4.17 -7.07
C GLY A 263 -28.54 3.07 -7.79
N LYS A 264 -28.70 3.15 -9.12
CA LYS A 264 -29.35 2.09 -9.93
C LYS A 264 -28.34 1.05 -10.41
N ILE A 265 -27.14 1.49 -10.77
CA ILE A 265 -26.00 0.62 -11.10
C ILE A 265 -25.13 0.56 -9.84
N GLN A 266 -24.92 -0.66 -9.32
CA GLN A 266 -24.17 -0.88 -8.09
C GLN A 266 -22.67 -0.76 -8.35
N VAL A 267 -21.92 -0.08 -7.47
CA VAL A 267 -20.47 0.14 -7.63
C VAL A 267 -19.74 -0.38 -6.41
N VAL A 268 -18.68 -1.16 -6.61
CA VAL A 268 -17.73 -1.50 -5.57
C VAL A 268 -16.35 -0.95 -5.92
N GLY A 269 -15.58 -0.60 -4.89
CA GLY A 269 -14.24 -0.03 -5.00
C GLY A 269 -13.22 -0.77 -4.13
N PHE A 270 -12.06 -0.15 -3.95
CA PHE A 270 -10.96 -0.63 -3.13
C PHE A 270 -10.16 0.58 -2.63
N ASP A 271 -9.77 0.67 -1.37
CA ASP A 271 -8.90 1.60 -0.64
C ASP A 271 -9.59 2.25 0.57
N ASN A 272 -10.92 2.38 0.57
CA ASN A 272 -11.71 3.12 1.57
C ASN A 272 -11.25 4.57 1.75
N ILE A 273 -10.96 5.28 0.66
CA ILE A 273 -10.61 6.70 0.75
C ILE A 273 -11.77 7.54 1.31
N PRO A 274 -11.52 8.65 2.05
CA PRO A 274 -12.57 9.47 2.64
C PRO A 274 -13.63 9.92 1.66
N ALA A 275 -13.27 10.20 0.39
CA ALA A 275 -14.18 10.69 -0.62
C ALA A 275 -15.29 9.70 -1.01
N VAL A 276 -15.09 8.38 -0.86
CA VAL A 276 -16.12 7.37 -1.19
C VAL A 276 -17.06 7.07 -0.03
N GLN A 277 -16.67 7.34 1.21
CA GLN A 277 -17.49 7.04 2.38
C GLN A 277 -18.88 7.73 2.36
N PRO A 278 -18.99 9.03 2.02
CA PRO A 278 -20.29 9.68 1.80
C PRO A 278 -21.12 9.04 0.68
N LEU A 279 -20.46 8.54 -0.38
CA LEU A 279 -21.14 7.90 -1.52
C LEU A 279 -21.72 6.55 -1.10
N ILE A 280 -21.02 5.78 -0.26
CA ILE A 280 -21.52 4.53 0.30
C ILE A 280 -22.71 4.81 1.24
N LYS A 281 -22.61 5.81 2.12
CA LYS A 281 -23.71 6.23 3.00
C LYS A 281 -24.95 6.68 2.22
N ALA A 282 -24.75 7.33 1.07
CA ALA A 282 -25.83 7.79 0.18
C ALA A 282 -26.37 6.70 -0.75
N GLY A 283 -25.85 5.47 -0.72
CA GLY A 283 -26.25 4.38 -1.60
C GLY A 283 -25.81 4.55 -3.07
N LYS A 284 -24.88 5.45 -3.37
CA LYS A 284 -24.27 5.63 -4.69
C LYS A 284 -23.15 4.62 -4.97
N MET A 285 -22.54 4.08 -3.93
CA MET A 285 -21.67 2.92 -3.95
C MET A 285 -22.16 1.87 -2.96
N LEU A 286 -21.97 0.61 -3.30
CA LEU A 286 -22.33 -0.51 -2.44
C LEU A 286 -21.30 -0.76 -1.34
N ALA A 287 -20.02 -0.77 -1.71
CA ALA A 287 -18.92 -1.08 -0.79
C ALA A 287 -17.56 -0.67 -1.35
N THR A 288 -16.57 -0.67 -0.47
CA THR A 288 -15.14 -0.62 -0.79
C THR A 288 -14.35 -1.54 0.13
N ILE A 289 -13.06 -1.71 -0.14
CA ILE A 289 -12.14 -2.48 0.71
C ILE A 289 -11.19 -1.52 1.43
N GLU A 290 -11.17 -1.57 2.74
CA GLU A 290 -10.12 -0.96 3.56
C GLU A 290 -8.86 -1.83 3.52
N GLN A 291 -7.70 -1.23 3.22
CA GLN A 291 -6.39 -1.89 3.21
C GLN A 291 -5.34 -1.20 4.12
N TYR A 292 -5.75 -0.19 4.87
CA TYR A 292 -4.95 0.49 5.89
C TYR A 292 -3.66 1.13 5.34
N GLY A 293 -3.77 1.94 4.28
CA GLY A 293 -2.63 2.55 3.58
C GLY A 293 -1.70 3.36 4.48
N ALA A 294 -2.25 4.16 5.41
CA ALA A 294 -1.47 4.92 6.38
C ALA A 294 -0.60 4.01 7.27
N GLN A 295 -1.16 2.92 7.78
CA GLN A 295 -0.46 1.94 8.60
C GLN A 295 0.56 1.15 7.80
N MET A 296 0.34 0.91 6.51
CA MET A 296 1.24 0.16 5.64
C MET A 296 2.61 0.85 5.52
N ALA A 297 2.64 2.19 5.36
CA ALA A 297 3.89 2.94 5.36
C ALA A 297 4.60 2.89 6.72
N VAL A 298 3.85 3.01 7.83
CA VAL A 298 4.40 2.89 9.19
C VAL A 298 5.01 1.51 9.42
N ILE A 299 4.31 0.44 9.01
CA ILE A 299 4.83 -0.94 9.05
C ILE A 299 6.13 -1.04 8.24
N GLY A 300 6.15 -0.49 7.02
CA GLY A 300 7.35 -0.49 6.18
C GLY A 300 8.55 0.21 6.84
N ILE A 301 8.34 1.34 7.50
CA ILE A 301 9.39 2.05 8.24
C ILE A 301 9.86 1.22 9.44
N ASP A 302 8.95 0.69 10.26
CA ASP A 302 9.29 -0.10 11.45
C ASP A 302 10.09 -1.36 11.09
N TYR A 303 9.63 -2.13 10.10
CA TYR A 303 10.35 -3.31 9.63
C TYR A 303 11.70 -2.97 9.01
N GLY A 304 11.80 -1.86 8.26
CA GLY A 304 13.07 -1.39 7.73
C GLY A 304 14.07 -1.00 8.81
N MET A 305 13.62 -0.32 9.87
CA MET A 305 14.47 -0.02 11.03
C MET A 305 14.96 -1.28 11.76
N ARG A 306 14.10 -2.31 11.86
CA ARG A 306 14.46 -3.61 12.45
C ARG A 306 15.43 -4.38 11.53
N GLU A 307 15.26 -4.29 10.21
CA GLU A 307 16.22 -4.89 9.26
C GLU A 307 17.58 -4.23 9.32
N MET A 308 17.65 -2.89 9.50
CA MET A 308 18.89 -2.16 9.78
C MET A 308 19.54 -2.59 11.10
N ALA A 309 18.75 -3.04 12.08
CA ALA A 309 19.23 -3.60 13.34
C ALA A 309 19.66 -5.07 13.24
N GLY A 310 19.60 -5.69 12.05
CA GLY A 310 20.07 -7.04 11.76
C GLY A 310 18.99 -8.12 11.70
N GLU A 311 17.70 -7.79 11.87
CA GLU A 311 16.63 -8.73 11.62
C GLU A 311 16.52 -9.03 10.10
N LYS A 312 15.92 -10.17 9.76
CA LYS A 312 15.72 -10.58 8.36
C LYS A 312 14.26 -10.91 8.13
N PHE A 313 13.72 -10.36 7.05
CA PHE A 313 12.35 -10.63 6.61
C PHE A 313 12.38 -11.13 5.16
N THR A 314 11.57 -12.13 4.87
CA THR A 314 11.45 -12.73 3.53
C THR A 314 10.00 -13.06 3.22
N GLY A 315 9.69 -13.23 1.94
CA GLY A 315 8.37 -13.61 1.47
C GLY A 315 7.32 -12.52 1.64
N TRP A 316 6.09 -12.91 1.86
CA TRP A 316 4.95 -12.01 1.96
C TRP A 316 4.46 -11.83 3.40
N VAL A 317 4.59 -10.62 3.92
CA VAL A 317 4.01 -10.20 5.21
C VAL A 317 2.65 -9.57 4.91
N LYS A 318 1.59 -10.34 5.11
CA LYS A 318 0.22 -9.90 4.81
C LYS A 318 -0.26 -8.83 5.76
N THR A 319 -0.74 -7.71 5.18
CA THR A 319 -1.51 -6.70 5.91
C THR A 319 -3.02 -7.01 5.84
N PRO A 320 -3.83 -6.56 6.82
CA PRO A 320 -5.25 -6.86 6.84
C PRO A 320 -6.02 -6.15 5.71
N VAL A 321 -7.16 -6.73 5.34
CA VAL A 321 -8.19 -6.09 4.51
C VAL A 321 -9.56 -6.24 5.16
N LYS A 322 -10.47 -5.29 4.91
CA LYS A 322 -11.82 -5.31 5.44
C LYS A 322 -12.82 -4.76 4.43
N LEU A 323 -13.94 -5.45 4.22
CA LEU A 323 -15.06 -4.91 3.45
C LEU A 323 -15.74 -3.79 4.26
N ILE A 324 -15.95 -2.65 3.63
CA ILE A 324 -16.63 -1.48 4.18
C ILE A 324 -17.91 -1.24 3.38
N THR A 325 -19.03 -1.33 4.05
CA THR A 325 -20.37 -1.03 3.54
C THR A 325 -20.98 0.11 4.34
N ALA A 326 -22.20 0.52 4.03
CA ALA A 326 -22.91 1.52 4.82
C ALA A 326 -23.05 1.12 6.31
N LYS A 327 -23.07 -0.18 6.61
CA LYS A 327 -23.16 -0.71 7.98
C LYS A 327 -21.90 -0.42 8.79
N GLU A 328 -20.72 -0.56 8.18
CA GLU A 328 -19.43 -0.30 8.85
C GLU A 328 -19.16 1.20 9.03
N LEU A 329 -19.90 2.06 8.31
CA LEU A 329 -19.78 3.52 8.33
C LEU A 329 -20.90 4.21 9.16
N ALA A 330 -21.83 3.42 9.73
CA ALA A 330 -22.97 3.92 10.50
C ALA A 330 -22.55 4.54 11.86
#